data_f8742d48897a9fcff87d5009df57dcdd
#
_entry.id   f8742d48897a9fcff87d5009df57dcdd
#
_cell.length_a   1.000
_cell.length_b   1.000
_cell.length_c   1.000
_cell.angle_alpha   90.00
_cell.angle_beta   90.00
_cell.angle_gamma   90.00
#
_symmetry.space_group_name_H-M   'P 1'
#
loop_
_entity.id
_entity.type
_entity.pdbx_description
1 polymer ?
#
loop_
_entity_poly.entity_id
_entity_poly.type
_entity_poly.pdbx_seq_one_letter_code
_entity_poly.pdbx_strand_id
1 'polypeptide(L)'
;MLKNYYLKIIFILTLGIFSNHVWAKNSIESARVWPAREYTRVTLESIKAISNDQMILKNPDRLVIDLHDIDLNDDLKNLSTKILSSDPNIKQIRVAKFNNQVSRVVIELRTESKINIFSLKPAGGYKHRLVIDVYPRVDELMAFVQDKEKKDLTPSKK
;
A
#
# COMPACT_ATOMS: atom_id res chain seq x y z
N MET A 1 14.33 29.38 -55.43
CA MET A 1 14.00 27.99 -55.07
C MET A 1 14.61 27.52 -53.74
N LEU A 2 15.89 27.82 -53.44
CA LEU A 2 16.53 27.39 -52.16
C LEU A 2 15.85 27.92 -50.89
N LYS A 3 15.37 29.18 -50.89
CA LYS A 3 14.76 29.80 -49.70
C LYS A 3 13.53 29.04 -49.16
N ASN A 4 12.73 28.49 -50.06
CA ASN A 4 11.55 27.70 -49.69
C ASN A 4 11.91 26.30 -49.19
N TYR A 5 13.08 25.77 -49.53
CA TYR A 5 13.60 24.50 -49.07
C TYR A 5 14.04 24.58 -47.59
N TYR A 6 14.78 25.65 -47.25
CA TYR A 6 15.20 25.89 -45.86
C TYR A 6 14.02 26.15 -44.93
N LEU A 7 12.99 26.87 -45.40
CA LEU A 7 11.77 27.11 -44.63
C LEU A 7 11.03 25.81 -44.29
N LYS A 8 10.95 24.88 -45.25
CA LYS A 8 10.36 23.56 -45.04
C LYS A 8 11.18 22.68 -44.07
N ILE A 9 12.51 22.74 -44.17
CA ILE A 9 13.41 21.99 -43.26
C ILE A 9 13.30 22.52 -41.82
N ILE A 10 13.28 23.85 -41.65
CA ILE A 10 13.09 24.46 -40.32
C ILE A 10 11.72 24.10 -39.73
N PHE A 11 10.67 24.08 -40.55
CA PHE A 11 9.30 23.67 -40.09
C PHE A 11 9.24 22.22 -39.68
N ILE A 12 9.92 21.30 -40.36
CA ILE A 12 10.01 19.89 -39.99
C ILE A 12 10.84 19.70 -38.71
N LEU A 13 11.92 20.48 -38.56
CA LEU A 13 12.77 20.41 -37.37
C LEU A 13 12.04 20.90 -36.11
N THR A 14 11.20 21.95 -36.24
CA THR A 14 10.42 22.48 -35.10
C THR A 14 9.26 21.55 -34.70
N LEU A 15 8.71 20.79 -35.62
CA LEU A 15 7.64 19.81 -35.32
C LEU A 15 8.13 18.61 -34.49
N GLY A 16 9.44 18.30 -34.58
CA GLY A 16 10.05 17.17 -33.82
C GLY A 16 10.32 17.45 -32.31
N ILE A 17 10.21 18.72 -31.87
CA ILE A 17 10.59 19.10 -30.50
C ILE A 17 9.42 18.98 -29.49
N PHE A 18 8.18 18.79 -29.94
CA PHE A 18 7.06 18.51 -29.07
C PHE A 18 7.01 17.02 -28.70
N SER A 19 8.09 16.52 -28.11
CA SER A 19 8.04 15.22 -27.42
C SER A 19 7.18 15.38 -26.16
N ASN A 20 5.91 15.03 -26.26
CA ASN A 20 5.07 14.88 -25.09
C ASN A 20 5.71 13.83 -24.19
N HIS A 21 6.33 14.25 -23.11
CA HIS A 21 6.78 13.35 -22.07
C HIS A 21 5.55 12.77 -21.38
N VAL A 22 5.06 11.65 -21.89
CA VAL A 22 4.05 10.86 -21.19
C VAL A 22 4.73 10.30 -19.95
N TRP A 23 4.49 10.93 -18.82
CA TRP A 23 4.90 10.38 -17.52
C TRP A 23 4.04 9.13 -17.26
N ALA A 24 4.64 7.97 -17.48
CA ALA A 24 3.99 6.72 -17.11
C ALA A 24 3.72 6.74 -15.61
N LYS A 25 2.45 6.60 -15.22
CA LYS A 25 2.05 6.43 -13.84
C LYS A 25 2.75 5.22 -13.24
N ASN A 26 3.01 5.29 -11.95
CA ASN A 26 3.51 4.14 -11.23
C ASN A 26 2.41 3.08 -11.10
N SER A 27 2.76 1.81 -11.04
CA SER A 27 1.82 0.70 -10.90
C SER A 27 2.26 -0.22 -9.77
N ILE A 28 1.28 -0.86 -9.13
CA ILE A 28 1.55 -1.95 -8.19
C ILE A 28 1.87 -3.20 -8.99
N GLU A 29 3.02 -3.78 -8.76
CA GLU A 29 3.47 -5.01 -9.45
C GLU A 29 3.22 -6.27 -8.63
N SER A 30 3.04 -6.09 -7.32
CA SER A 30 2.65 -7.17 -6.43
C SER A 30 1.92 -6.61 -5.22
N ALA A 31 0.78 -7.19 -4.90
CA ALA A 31 0.05 -6.94 -3.66
C ALA A 31 -0.10 -8.26 -2.90
N ARG A 32 0.29 -8.29 -1.64
CA ARG A 32 0.29 -9.49 -0.81
C ARG A 32 -0.38 -9.23 0.52
N VAL A 33 -1.04 -10.27 1.05
CA VAL A 33 -1.57 -10.29 2.41
C VAL A 33 -0.97 -11.49 3.12
N TRP A 34 -0.46 -11.25 4.32
CA TRP A 34 0.11 -12.27 5.18
C TRP A 34 -0.54 -12.22 6.56
N PRO A 35 -1.46 -13.12 6.87
CA PRO A 35 -2.03 -13.25 8.20
C PRO A 35 -1.02 -13.98 9.09
N ALA A 36 -0.30 -13.23 9.91
CA ALA A 36 0.54 -13.78 10.96
C ALA A 36 -0.26 -13.92 12.26
N ARG A 37 0.30 -14.62 13.24
CA ARG A 37 -0.37 -14.85 14.53
C ARG A 37 -0.63 -13.55 15.31
N GLU A 38 0.29 -12.60 15.22
CA GLU A 38 0.28 -11.37 16.00
C GLU A 38 -0.24 -10.15 15.22
N TYR A 39 -0.26 -10.21 13.89
CA TYR A 39 -0.70 -9.11 13.01
C TYR A 39 -1.08 -9.63 11.63
N THR A 40 -1.81 -8.84 10.89
CA THR A 40 -1.97 -9.07 9.45
C THR A 40 -1.16 -8.03 8.69
N ARG A 41 -0.27 -8.48 7.79
CA ARG A 41 0.56 -7.62 6.95
C ARG A 41 -0.01 -7.52 5.55
N VAL A 42 -0.21 -6.31 5.08
CA VAL A 42 -0.47 -6.00 3.67
C VAL A 42 0.78 -5.36 3.10
N THR A 43 1.26 -5.86 1.95
CA THR A 43 2.43 -5.32 1.27
C THR A 43 2.08 -4.99 -0.18
N LEU A 44 2.32 -3.75 -0.57
CA LEU A 44 2.24 -3.28 -1.95
C LEU A 44 3.67 -3.06 -2.46
N GLU A 45 3.98 -3.58 -3.64
CA GLU A 45 5.30 -3.47 -4.27
C GLU A 45 5.20 -2.78 -5.62
N SER A 46 6.12 -1.84 -5.91
CA SER A 46 6.15 -1.07 -7.15
C SER A 46 7.57 -0.69 -7.57
N ILE A 47 7.77 -0.33 -8.84
CA ILE A 47 9.08 0.10 -9.36
C ILE A 47 9.56 1.39 -8.70
N LYS A 48 8.66 2.37 -8.51
CA LYS A 48 8.96 3.65 -7.87
C LYS A 48 8.42 3.68 -6.45
N ALA A 49 8.93 4.57 -5.61
CA ALA A 49 8.38 4.79 -4.27
C ALA A 49 6.87 5.12 -4.33
N ILE A 50 6.12 4.58 -3.38
CA ILE A 50 4.66 4.77 -3.28
C ILE A 50 4.41 5.99 -2.38
N SER A 51 3.93 7.08 -2.98
CA SER A 51 3.42 8.23 -2.24
C SER A 51 2.01 7.93 -1.76
N ASN A 52 1.73 8.18 -0.48
CA ASN A 52 0.42 7.88 0.08
C ASN A 52 0.05 8.83 1.21
N ASP A 53 -1.25 9.04 1.39
CA ASP A 53 -1.87 9.61 2.57
C ASP A 53 -2.71 8.55 3.27
N GLN A 54 -2.91 8.69 4.58
CA GLN A 54 -3.65 7.73 5.37
C GLN A 54 -4.56 8.41 6.37
N MET A 55 -5.74 7.81 6.60
CA MET A 55 -6.68 8.24 7.62
C MET A 55 -7.39 7.05 8.25
N ILE A 56 -7.72 7.17 9.53
CA ILE A 56 -8.52 6.19 10.26
C ILE A 56 -9.92 6.74 10.43
N LEU A 57 -10.92 5.96 10.02
CA LEU A 57 -12.33 6.25 10.18
C LEU A 57 -12.93 5.27 11.20
N LYS A 58 -13.85 5.77 12.02
CA LYS A 58 -14.59 4.99 13.00
C LYS A 58 -16.02 4.70 12.50
N ASN A 59 -16.64 3.70 13.10
CA ASN A 59 -18.04 3.30 12.86
C ASN A 59 -18.38 2.95 11.41
N PRO A 60 -17.89 1.84 10.83
CA PRO A 60 -16.96 0.86 11.38
C PRO A 60 -15.50 1.32 11.29
N ASP A 61 -14.63 0.68 12.05
CA ASP A 61 -13.20 0.98 12.04
C ASP A 61 -12.59 0.64 10.67
N ARG A 62 -11.99 1.64 10.03
CA ARG A 62 -11.40 1.53 8.69
C ARG A 62 -10.11 2.32 8.60
N LEU A 63 -9.12 1.71 7.98
CA LEU A 63 -7.96 2.42 7.46
C LEU A 63 -8.21 2.75 6.00
N VAL A 64 -8.09 4.02 5.64
CA VAL A 64 -8.15 4.50 4.26
C VAL A 64 -6.74 4.92 3.85
N ILE A 65 -6.27 4.44 2.72
CA ILE A 65 -4.96 4.78 2.15
C ILE A 65 -5.19 5.31 0.74
N ASP A 66 -4.79 6.54 0.50
CA ASP A 66 -4.79 7.18 -0.80
C ASP A 66 -3.41 7.04 -1.44
N LEU A 67 -3.35 6.28 -2.51
CA LEU A 67 -2.13 6.03 -3.28
C LEU A 67 -2.06 7.04 -4.43
N HIS A 68 -1.09 7.96 -4.38
CA HIS A 68 -0.93 9.01 -5.38
C HIS A 68 -0.21 8.51 -6.64
N ASP A 69 -0.73 8.88 -7.80
CA ASP A 69 -0.20 8.57 -9.12
C ASP A 69 0.04 7.05 -9.35
N ILE A 70 -0.76 6.22 -8.68
CA ILE A 70 -0.80 4.78 -8.85
C ILE A 70 -2.00 4.40 -9.72
N ASP A 71 -1.74 3.65 -10.79
CA ASP A 71 -2.81 3.10 -11.61
C ASP A 71 -3.54 1.96 -10.90
N LEU A 72 -4.86 1.93 -11.07
CA LEU A 72 -5.70 0.85 -10.58
C LEU A 72 -5.60 -0.35 -11.54
N ASN A 73 -4.50 -1.09 -11.45
CA ASN A 73 -4.27 -2.32 -12.20
C ASN A 73 -4.85 -3.57 -11.49
N ASP A 74 -4.74 -4.71 -12.14
CA ASP A 74 -5.31 -5.94 -11.63
C ASP A 74 -4.61 -6.46 -10.36
N ASP A 75 -3.30 -6.24 -10.22
CA ASP A 75 -2.57 -6.61 -9.00
C ASP A 75 -3.12 -5.89 -7.77
N LEU A 76 -3.41 -4.58 -7.92
CA LEU A 76 -4.00 -3.78 -6.85
C LEU A 76 -5.47 -4.16 -6.61
N LYS A 77 -6.29 -4.36 -7.67
CA LYS A 77 -7.69 -4.78 -7.55
C LYS A 77 -7.83 -6.13 -6.85
N ASN A 78 -6.96 -7.07 -7.20
CA ASN A 78 -6.97 -8.42 -6.65
C ASN A 78 -6.60 -8.46 -5.16
N LEU A 79 -6.12 -7.36 -4.57
CA LEU A 79 -5.87 -7.29 -3.13
C LEU A 79 -7.14 -7.60 -2.31
N SER A 80 -8.31 -7.20 -2.82
CA SER A 80 -9.61 -7.46 -2.17
C SER A 80 -9.92 -8.95 -2.01
N THR A 81 -9.43 -9.80 -2.89
CA THR A 81 -9.68 -11.25 -2.89
C THR A 81 -8.67 -12.03 -2.05
N LYS A 82 -7.59 -11.37 -1.59
CA LYS A 82 -6.51 -12.03 -0.84
C LYS A 82 -6.76 -12.09 0.68
N ILE A 83 -7.83 -11.46 1.17
CA ILE A 83 -8.22 -11.56 2.57
C ILE A 83 -9.00 -12.84 2.80
N LEU A 84 -8.52 -13.64 3.74
CA LEU A 84 -9.24 -14.84 4.18
C LEU A 84 -10.41 -14.43 5.07
N SER A 85 -11.53 -15.15 4.97
CA SER A 85 -12.68 -14.96 5.86
C SER A 85 -12.34 -15.19 7.34
N SER A 86 -11.29 -15.97 7.59
CA SER A 86 -10.74 -16.26 8.92
C SER A 86 -9.66 -15.29 9.39
N ASP A 87 -9.33 -14.24 8.60
CA ASP A 87 -8.32 -13.25 9.01
C ASP A 87 -8.74 -12.61 10.35
N PRO A 88 -7.85 -12.58 11.37
CA PRO A 88 -8.24 -12.13 12.70
C PRO A 88 -8.41 -10.61 12.81
N ASN A 89 -7.76 -9.83 11.96
CA ASN A 89 -7.65 -8.38 12.08
C ASN A 89 -8.43 -7.64 11.00
N ILE A 90 -8.41 -8.15 9.78
CA ILE A 90 -9.01 -7.50 8.61
C ILE A 90 -10.29 -8.23 8.22
N LYS A 91 -11.40 -7.49 8.12
CA LYS A 91 -12.69 -8.01 7.67
C LYS A 91 -12.75 -8.08 6.15
N GLN A 92 -12.35 -7.00 5.48
CA GLN A 92 -12.29 -6.92 4.03
C GLN A 92 -11.37 -5.78 3.57
N ILE A 93 -10.92 -5.86 2.32
CA ILE A 93 -10.24 -4.78 1.63
C ILE A 93 -11.05 -4.41 0.39
N ARG A 94 -11.22 -3.12 0.17
CA ARG A 94 -11.82 -2.57 -1.05
C ARG A 94 -10.82 -1.66 -1.72
N VAL A 95 -10.76 -1.72 -3.05
CA VAL A 95 -9.87 -0.90 -3.85
C VAL A 95 -10.69 -0.27 -4.96
N ALA A 96 -10.55 1.03 -5.13
CA ALA A 96 -11.24 1.78 -6.17
C ALA A 96 -10.43 2.99 -6.62
N LYS A 97 -10.72 3.48 -7.81
CA LYS A 97 -10.22 4.77 -8.26
C LYS A 97 -11.02 5.87 -7.57
N PHE A 98 -10.36 6.71 -6.78
CA PHE A 98 -11.00 7.85 -6.12
C PHE A 98 -11.11 9.06 -7.06
N ASN A 99 -10.05 9.32 -7.83
CA ASN A 99 -10.03 10.33 -8.89
C ASN A 99 -8.94 9.97 -9.92
N ASN A 100 -8.65 10.88 -10.87
CA ASN A 100 -7.67 10.61 -11.93
C ASN A 100 -6.24 10.39 -11.44
N GLN A 101 -5.90 10.83 -10.22
CA GLN A 101 -4.55 10.78 -9.66
C GLN A 101 -4.43 9.86 -8.44
N VAL A 102 -5.55 9.43 -7.86
CA VAL A 102 -5.58 8.70 -6.60
C VAL A 102 -6.33 7.38 -6.76
N SER A 103 -5.65 6.28 -6.45
CA SER A 103 -6.26 4.99 -6.17
C SER A 103 -6.40 4.82 -4.67
N ARG A 104 -7.61 4.49 -4.19
CA ARG A 104 -7.94 4.38 -2.77
C ARG A 104 -8.05 2.93 -2.35
N VAL A 105 -7.34 2.57 -1.29
CA VAL A 105 -7.45 1.29 -0.60
C VAL A 105 -8.16 1.53 0.73
N VAL A 106 -9.24 0.80 0.98
CA VAL A 106 -9.98 0.83 2.24
C VAL A 106 -9.89 -0.52 2.90
N ILE A 107 -9.26 -0.58 4.06
CA ILE A 107 -9.13 -1.78 4.90
C ILE A 107 -10.14 -1.66 6.03
N GLU A 108 -11.20 -2.47 6.02
CA GLU A 108 -12.16 -2.57 7.10
C GLU A 108 -11.63 -3.53 8.15
N LEU A 109 -11.56 -3.05 9.39
CA LEU A 109 -10.99 -3.77 10.52
C LEU A 109 -12.08 -4.54 11.25
N ARG A 110 -11.73 -5.67 11.87
CA ARG A 110 -12.69 -6.45 12.69
C ARG A 110 -12.91 -5.80 14.05
N THR A 111 -11.86 -5.20 14.58
CA THR A 111 -11.86 -4.53 15.88
C THR A 111 -10.97 -3.30 15.81
N GLU A 112 -11.01 -2.47 16.82
CA GLU A 112 -10.03 -1.40 16.97
C GLU A 112 -8.61 -2.00 16.93
N SER A 113 -7.74 -1.43 16.11
CA SER A 113 -6.42 -1.99 15.80
C SER A 113 -5.35 -0.92 15.89
N LYS A 114 -4.15 -1.33 16.30
CA LYS A 114 -2.94 -0.52 16.14
C LYS A 114 -2.42 -0.75 14.72
N ILE A 115 -2.19 0.34 14.00
CA ILE A 115 -1.72 0.28 12.62
C ILE A 115 -0.31 0.87 12.55
N ASN A 116 0.58 0.17 11.84
CA ASN A 116 1.91 0.66 11.51
C ASN A 116 2.09 0.64 10.00
N ILE A 117 2.42 1.79 9.40
CA ILE A 117 2.63 1.93 7.96
C ILE A 117 4.02 2.49 7.73
N PHE A 118 4.79 1.82 6.87
CA PHE A 118 6.15 2.22 6.54
C PHE A 118 6.55 1.80 5.14
N SER A 119 7.51 2.55 4.57
CA SER A 119 8.07 2.27 3.25
C SER A 119 9.42 1.60 3.36
N LEU A 120 9.66 0.61 2.50
CA LEU A 120 10.95 -0.05 2.34
C LEU A 120 11.53 0.28 0.96
N LYS A 121 12.81 0.62 0.95
CA LYS A 121 13.58 0.80 -0.29
C LYS A 121 13.88 -0.56 -0.94
N PRO A 122 14.22 -0.57 -2.24
CA PRO A 122 14.64 -1.79 -2.92
C PRO A 122 15.83 -2.46 -2.21
N ALA A 123 15.70 -3.76 -1.97
CA ALA A 123 16.75 -4.58 -1.35
C ALA A 123 16.49 -6.06 -1.65
N GLY A 124 17.56 -6.87 -1.87
CA GLY A 124 17.48 -8.31 -1.99
C GLY A 124 16.55 -8.82 -3.11
N GLY A 125 16.51 -8.11 -4.25
CA GLY A 125 15.63 -8.46 -5.39
C GLY A 125 14.20 -7.92 -5.27
N TYR A 126 13.82 -7.36 -4.12
CA TYR A 126 12.54 -6.66 -3.94
C TYR A 126 12.63 -5.21 -4.40
N LYS A 127 11.52 -4.67 -4.91
CA LYS A 127 11.37 -3.27 -5.32
C LYS A 127 10.98 -2.37 -4.13
N HIS A 128 10.47 -1.17 -4.40
CA HIS A 128 9.89 -0.32 -3.37
C HIS A 128 8.64 -0.97 -2.79
N ARG A 129 8.48 -0.95 -1.48
CA ARG A 129 7.34 -1.56 -0.80
C ARG A 129 6.70 -0.58 0.18
N LEU A 130 5.38 -0.51 0.15
CA LEU A 130 4.58 0.05 1.22
C LEU A 130 4.05 -1.12 2.05
N VAL A 131 4.37 -1.13 3.32
CA VAL A 131 3.99 -2.18 4.27
C VAL A 131 3.00 -1.62 5.27
N ILE A 132 1.90 -2.32 5.47
CA ILE A 132 0.84 -2.00 6.41
C ILE A 132 0.69 -3.18 7.36
N ASP A 133 1.01 -2.98 8.64
CA ASP A 133 0.84 -3.96 9.70
C ASP A 133 -0.36 -3.57 10.56
N VAL A 134 -1.32 -4.47 10.64
CA VAL A 134 -2.54 -4.33 11.44
C VAL A 134 -2.45 -5.28 12.63
N TYR A 135 -2.28 -4.70 13.82
CA TYR A 135 -2.21 -5.42 15.09
C TYR A 135 -3.56 -5.33 15.81
N PRO A 136 -4.05 -6.42 16.41
CA PRO A 136 -5.18 -6.30 17.30
C PRO A 136 -4.82 -5.36 18.47
N ARG A 137 -5.76 -4.51 18.88
CA ARG A 137 -5.58 -3.76 20.12
C ARG A 137 -5.72 -4.72 21.28
N VAL A 138 -4.59 -5.09 21.87
CA VAL A 138 -4.56 -5.82 23.13
C VAL A 138 -4.96 -4.83 24.22
N ASP A 139 -6.05 -5.12 24.93
CA ASP A 139 -6.39 -4.35 26.13
C ASP A 139 -5.19 -4.43 27.07
N GLU A 140 -4.69 -3.28 27.56
CA GLU A 140 -3.51 -3.22 28.44
C GLU A 140 -3.68 -4.11 29.68
N LEU A 141 -4.92 -4.28 30.13
CA LEU A 141 -5.27 -5.18 31.23
C LEU A 141 -5.00 -6.65 30.86
N MET A 142 -5.39 -7.07 29.65
CA MET A 142 -5.15 -8.44 29.16
C MET A 142 -3.68 -8.70 28.92
N ALA A 143 -2.92 -7.71 28.43
CA ALA A 143 -1.47 -7.81 28.29
C ALA A 143 -0.79 -7.98 29.64
N PHE A 144 -1.22 -7.24 30.65
CA PHE A 144 -0.71 -7.36 32.03
C PHE A 144 -1.02 -8.72 32.68
N VAL A 145 -2.22 -9.26 32.45
CA VAL A 145 -2.62 -10.59 32.94
C VAL A 145 -1.77 -11.68 32.29
N GLN A 146 -1.59 -11.62 30.97
CA GLN A 146 -0.77 -12.60 30.24
C GLN A 146 0.72 -12.55 30.63
N ASP A 147 1.26 -11.37 30.91
CA ASP A 147 2.65 -11.21 31.37
C ASP A 147 2.84 -11.78 32.78
N LYS A 148 1.84 -11.62 33.66
CA LYS A 148 1.82 -12.23 34.98
C LYS A 148 1.75 -13.77 34.92
N GLU A 149 0.84 -14.32 34.17
CA GLU A 149 0.72 -15.78 33.99
C GLU A 149 2.00 -16.39 33.42
N LYS A 150 2.65 -15.71 32.45
CA LYS A 150 3.91 -16.16 31.86
C LYS A 150 5.07 -16.13 32.86
N LYS A 151 5.08 -15.17 33.77
CA LYS A 151 6.07 -15.07 34.86
C LYS A 151 5.88 -16.15 35.93
N ASP A 152 4.63 -16.44 36.28
CA ASP A 152 4.30 -17.46 37.28
C ASP A 152 4.54 -18.89 36.79
N LEU A 153 4.50 -19.12 35.47
CA LEU A 153 4.78 -20.42 34.83
C LEU A 153 6.29 -20.66 34.57
N THR A 154 7.17 -19.68 34.82
CA THR A 154 8.60 -19.87 34.64
C THR A 154 9.22 -20.35 35.96
N PRO A 155 9.66 -21.62 36.10
CA PRO A 155 10.29 -22.09 37.34
C PRO A 155 11.54 -21.30 37.62
N SER A 156 11.63 -20.70 38.80
CA SER A 156 12.85 -20.09 39.32
C SER A 156 13.96 -21.16 39.32
N LYS A 157 14.91 -21.03 38.38
CA LYS A 157 16.17 -21.80 38.48
C LYS A 157 16.93 -21.35 39.73
N LYS A 158 16.88 -22.20 40.78
CA LYS A 158 17.88 -22.18 41.84
C LYS A 158 19.15 -22.87 41.37
#